data_4bdc3d951d0ee21344c26b407a75d844
#
_entry.id   4bdc3d951d0ee21344c26b407a75d844
#
_cell.length_a   1.000
_cell.length_b   1.000
_cell.length_c   1.000
_cell.angle_alpha   90.00
_cell.angle_beta   90.00
_cell.angle_gamma   90.00
#
_symmetry.space_group_name_H-M   'P 1'
#
loop_
_entity.id
_entity.type
_entity.pdbx_description
1 polymer ?
#
loop_
_entity_poly.entity_id
_entity_poly.type
_entity_poly.pdbx_seq_one_letter_code
_entity_poly.pdbx_strand_id
1 'polypeptide(L)'
;MVNNQLKKVLDDKKLSFSDLKKLLETKEIKINNSQLSLYSRGKRNPKNKKMWIDIAEVLQVDLQEIITDINYYLSIMNEISENSTEKKDKTENEKTNDSLFQELLSLVDKNSPSELEKVYRYCSLVSNFENLSKAIDKAGVMILVSSGENEI
;
A
#
# COMPACT_ATOMS: atom_id res chain seq x y z
N MET A 1 17.03 -5.25 -12.07
CA MET A 1 17.09 -5.51 -10.61
C MET A 1 16.12 -4.54 -9.96
N VAL A 2 15.29 -4.99 -9.05
CA VAL A 2 14.32 -4.09 -8.38
C VAL A 2 15.00 -3.42 -7.20
N ASN A 3 14.96 -2.09 -7.18
CA ASN A 3 15.41 -1.32 -6.03
C ASN A 3 14.37 -1.40 -4.92
N ASN A 4 14.80 -1.91 -3.76
CA ASN A 4 13.95 -1.98 -2.58
C ASN A 4 14.75 -1.66 -1.31
N GLN A 5 14.04 -1.28 -0.26
CA GLN A 5 14.60 -0.92 1.05
C GLN A 5 14.19 -1.91 2.16
N LEU A 6 13.82 -3.14 1.80
CA LEU A 6 13.37 -4.13 2.80
C LEU A 6 14.38 -4.30 3.95
N LYS A 7 15.69 -4.34 3.63
CA LYS A 7 16.72 -4.46 4.67
C LYS A 7 16.69 -3.26 5.62
N LYS A 8 16.58 -2.06 5.10
CA LYS A 8 16.52 -0.83 5.89
C LYS A 8 15.28 -0.82 6.80
N VAL A 9 14.11 -1.15 6.24
CA VAL A 9 12.85 -1.23 7.00
C VAL A 9 12.96 -2.23 8.15
N LEU A 10 13.59 -3.39 7.92
CA LEU A 10 13.83 -4.38 8.98
C LEU A 10 14.78 -3.84 10.07
N ASP A 11 15.86 -3.17 9.67
CA ASP A 11 16.83 -2.60 10.61
C ASP A 11 16.18 -1.48 11.45
N ASP A 12 15.37 -0.60 10.83
CA ASP A 12 14.62 0.46 11.51
C ASP A 12 13.63 -0.12 12.56
N LYS A 13 13.00 -1.24 12.22
CA LYS A 13 12.10 -1.97 13.13
C LYS A 13 12.81 -2.94 14.09
N LYS A 14 14.14 -3.04 14.01
CA LYS A 14 14.97 -3.97 14.80
C LYS A 14 14.55 -5.44 14.63
N LEU A 15 14.09 -5.80 13.43
CA LEU A 15 13.67 -7.15 13.07
C LEU A 15 14.72 -7.86 12.22
N SER A 16 14.89 -9.16 12.46
CA SER A 16 15.72 -10.01 11.61
C SER A 16 14.89 -10.66 10.48
N PHE A 17 15.55 -11.25 9.48
CA PHE A 17 14.86 -12.09 8.48
C PHE A 17 14.14 -13.29 9.11
N SER A 18 14.65 -13.80 10.24
CA SER A 18 14.00 -14.88 10.97
C SER A 18 12.70 -14.43 11.64
N ASP A 19 12.65 -13.19 12.11
CA ASP A 19 11.43 -12.63 12.70
C ASP A 19 10.40 -12.33 11.60
N LEU A 20 10.83 -11.74 10.47
CA LEU A 20 9.96 -11.56 9.32
C LEU A 20 9.42 -12.91 8.81
N LYS A 21 10.24 -13.94 8.76
CA LYS A 21 9.78 -15.28 8.39
C LYS A 21 8.66 -15.76 9.31
N LYS A 22 8.83 -15.64 10.64
CA LYS A 22 7.80 -16.03 11.62
C LYS A 22 6.50 -15.24 11.43
N LEU A 23 6.60 -13.92 11.18
CA LEU A 23 5.44 -13.08 10.89
C LEU A 23 4.71 -13.52 9.61
N LEU A 24 5.43 -13.91 8.56
CA LEU A 24 4.82 -14.42 7.34
C LEU A 24 4.20 -15.82 7.53
N GLU A 25 4.77 -16.64 8.40
CA GLU A 25 4.22 -17.95 8.76
C GLU A 25 2.85 -17.81 9.45
N THR A 26 2.57 -16.74 10.20
CA THR A 26 1.24 -16.48 10.77
C THR A 26 0.16 -16.26 9.70
N LYS A 27 0.56 -15.89 8.48
CA LYS A 27 -0.30 -15.76 7.29
C LYS A 27 -0.23 -17.00 6.39
N GLU A 28 0.27 -18.11 6.89
CA GLU A 28 0.45 -19.38 6.14
C GLU A 28 1.41 -19.24 4.94
N ILE A 29 2.25 -18.20 4.92
CA ILE A 29 3.21 -17.96 3.85
C ILE A 29 4.53 -18.64 4.19
N LYS A 30 4.86 -19.68 3.44
CA LYS A 30 6.12 -20.43 3.61
C LYS A 30 7.24 -19.81 2.79
N ILE A 31 8.22 -19.23 3.47
CA ILE A 31 9.41 -18.63 2.88
C ILE A 31 10.64 -18.95 3.74
N ASN A 32 11.83 -19.01 3.12
CA ASN A 32 13.06 -19.19 3.87
C ASN A 32 13.91 -17.91 3.93
N ASN A 33 14.80 -17.83 4.91
CA ASN A 33 15.66 -16.67 5.14
C ASN A 33 16.55 -16.35 3.93
N SER A 34 16.99 -17.38 3.19
CA SER A 34 17.81 -17.18 1.98
C SER A 34 17.03 -16.47 0.88
N GLN A 35 15.75 -16.80 0.70
CA GLN A 35 14.87 -16.11 -0.25
C GLN A 35 14.64 -14.65 0.16
N LEU A 36 14.31 -14.40 1.44
CA LEU A 36 14.16 -13.03 1.96
C LEU A 36 15.43 -12.20 1.77
N SER A 37 16.61 -12.79 2.02
CA SER A 37 17.90 -12.14 1.78
C SER A 37 18.16 -11.85 0.31
N LEU A 38 17.73 -12.71 -0.62
CA LEU A 38 17.84 -12.45 -2.06
C LEU A 38 16.88 -11.36 -2.52
N TYR A 39 15.67 -11.33 -1.97
CA TYR A 39 14.68 -10.28 -2.24
C TYR A 39 15.19 -8.92 -1.74
N SER A 40 15.67 -8.83 -0.51
CA SER A 40 16.17 -7.57 0.07
C SER A 40 17.36 -6.96 -0.68
N ARG A 41 18.17 -7.80 -1.35
CA ARG A 41 19.29 -7.35 -2.19
C ARG A 41 18.89 -7.10 -3.65
N GLY A 42 17.62 -7.25 -4.01
CA GLY A 42 17.16 -7.13 -5.40
C GLY A 42 17.70 -8.20 -6.36
N LYS A 43 18.40 -9.21 -5.85
CA LYS A 43 18.98 -10.29 -6.69
C LYS A 43 17.92 -11.24 -7.24
N ARG A 44 16.78 -11.31 -6.59
CA ARG A 44 15.64 -12.13 -7.00
C ARG A 44 14.34 -11.45 -6.59
N ASN A 45 13.32 -11.57 -7.42
CA ASN A 45 11.97 -11.11 -7.10
C ASN A 45 11.09 -12.31 -6.76
N PRO A 46 10.09 -12.16 -5.89
CA PRO A 46 9.06 -13.15 -5.71
C PRO A 46 8.37 -13.46 -7.06
N LYS A 47 8.03 -14.73 -7.28
CA LYS A 47 7.23 -15.11 -8.45
C LYS A 47 5.83 -14.50 -8.39
N ASN A 48 5.23 -14.50 -7.21
CA ASN A 48 3.98 -13.83 -6.92
C ASN A 48 4.31 -12.47 -6.29
N LYS A 49 3.98 -11.40 -6.98
CA LYS A 49 4.24 -10.04 -6.53
C LYS A 49 3.43 -9.66 -5.29
N LYS A 50 2.29 -10.32 -5.05
CA LYS A 50 1.51 -10.17 -3.81
C LYS A 50 2.36 -10.38 -2.55
N MET A 51 3.43 -11.18 -2.63
CA MET A 51 4.37 -11.36 -1.53
C MET A 51 4.91 -10.05 -0.96
N TRP A 52 5.10 -9.02 -1.78
CA TRP A 52 5.55 -7.71 -1.31
C TRP A 52 4.51 -7.00 -0.46
N ILE A 53 3.22 -7.19 -0.79
CA ILE A 53 2.11 -6.66 0.00
C ILE A 53 2.02 -7.40 1.32
N ASP A 54 2.09 -8.72 1.29
CA ASP A 54 2.06 -9.53 2.50
C ASP A 54 3.22 -9.16 3.44
N ILE A 55 4.41 -8.84 2.89
CA ILE A 55 5.56 -8.34 3.65
C ILE A 55 5.27 -6.95 4.24
N ALA A 56 4.74 -6.02 3.45
CA ALA A 56 4.40 -4.68 3.91
C ALA A 56 3.35 -4.71 5.03
N GLU A 57 2.34 -5.56 4.88
CA GLU A 57 1.26 -5.73 5.84
C GLU A 57 1.74 -6.30 7.18
N VAL A 58 2.56 -7.37 7.17
CA VAL A 58 3.10 -7.94 8.42
C VAL A 58 4.10 -7.00 9.10
N LEU A 59 4.77 -6.15 8.35
CA LEU A 59 5.66 -5.13 8.86
C LEU A 59 4.91 -3.85 9.27
N GLN A 60 3.63 -3.71 8.92
CA GLN A 60 2.83 -2.49 9.15
C GLN A 60 3.52 -1.23 8.59
N VAL A 61 3.88 -1.31 7.31
CA VAL A 61 4.50 -0.21 6.55
C VAL A 61 3.84 -0.12 5.18
N ASP A 62 3.93 1.05 4.56
CA ASP A 62 3.48 1.19 3.18
C ASP A 62 4.39 0.43 2.23
N LEU A 63 3.79 -0.16 1.19
CA LEU A 63 4.56 -0.86 0.16
C LEU A 63 5.61 0.04 -0.49
N GLN A 64 5.36 1.35 -0.58
CA GLN A 64 6.28 2.36 -1.11
C GLN A 64 7.52 2.54 -0.24
N GLU A 65 7.45 2.27 1.06
CA GLU A 65 8.62 2.27 1.94
C GLU A 65 9.57 1.10 1.64
N ILE A 66 9.01 0.00 1.11
CA ILE A 66 9.80 -1.17 0.74
C ILE A 66 10.26 -1.09 -0.71
N ILE A 67 9.36 -0.78 -1.65
CA ILE A 67 9.62 -0.78 -3.09
C ILE A 67 9.82 0.66 -3.56
N THR A 68 11.05 1.01 -3.88
CA THR A 68 11.42 2.35 -4.38
C THR A 68 11.41 2.44 -5.90
N ASP A 69 11.37 1.31 -6.60
CA ASP A 69 11.25 1.24 -8.05
C ASP A 69 9.78 1.42 -8.44
N ILE A 70 9.45 2.59 -8.99
CA ILE A 70 8.08 2.99 -9.31
C ILE A 70 7.44 2.09 -10.36
N ASN A 71 8.20 1.67 -11.39
CA ASN A 71 7.69 0.80 -12.43
C ASN A 71 7.35 -0.60 -11.88
N TYR A 72 8.17 -1.08 -10.97
CA TYR A 72 7.92 -2.36 -10.31
C TYR A 72 6.75 -2.26 -9.34
N TYR A 73 6.64 -1.17 -8.58
CA TYR A 73 5.49 -0.89 -7.73
C TYR A 73 4.18 -0.93 -8.53
N LEU A 74 4.13 -0.24 -9.68
CA LEU A 74 2.99 -0.27 -10.59
C LEU A 74 2.64 -1.65 -11.06
N SER A 75 3.65 -2.44 -11.42
CA SER A 75 3.44 -3.81 -11.87
C SER A 75 2.86 -4.71 -10.77
N ILE A 76 3.12 -4.40 -9.49
CA ILE A 76 2.49 -5.09 -8.35
C ILE A 76 1.01 -4.72 -8.29
N MET A 77 0.70 -3.42 -8.35
CA MET A 77 -0.68 -2.92 -8.25
C MET A 77 -1.57 -3.43 -9.38
N ASN A 78 -1.06 -3.43 -10.62
CA ASN A 78 -1.79 -3.94 -11.78
C ASN A 78 -2.11 -5.45 -11.65
N GLU A 79 -1.15 -6.26 -11.18
CA GLU A 79 -1.37 -7.71 -11.00
C GLU A 79 -2.44 -8.00 -9.93
N ILE A 80 -2.61 -7.11 -8.95
CA ILE A 80 -3.66 -7.25 -7.93
C ILE A 80 -5.01 -6.92 -8.50
N SER A 81 -5.10 -5.84 -9.29
CA SER A 81 -6.33 -5.42 -9.95
C SER A 81 -6.85 -6.53 -10.89
N GLU A 82 -5.96 -7.18 -11.63
CA GLU A 82 -6.31 -8.30 -12.52
C GLU A 82 -6.76 -9.56 -11.76
N ASN A 83 -6.10 -9.90 -10.65
CA ASN A 83 -6.43 -11.08 -9.85
C ASN A 83 -7.66 -10.89 -8.94
N SER A 84 -8.10 -9.64 -8.74
CA SER A 84 -9.31 -9.32 -7.96
C SER A 84 -10.61 -9.55 -8.74
N THR A 85 -10.53 -9.85 -10.04
CA THR A 85 -11.71 -10.06 -10.90
C THR A 85 -12.41 -11.40 -10.69
N GLU A 86 -11.83 -12.35 -9.95
CA GLU A 86 -12.47 -13.68 -9.81
C GLU A 86 -13.23 -13.97 -8.53
N LYS A 87 -13.20 -13.18 -7.49
CA LYS A 87 -14.12 -13.34 -6.32
C LYS A 87 -14.11 -12.12 -5.40
N LYS A 88 -15.01 -11.17 -5.57
CA LYS A 88 -15.83 -10.52 -4.55
C LYS A 88 -16.57 -9.34 -5.16
N ASP A 89 -17.81 -9.10 -4.72
CA ASP A 89 -18.57 -7.89 -4.99
C ASP A 89 -17.67 -6.66 -4.87
N LYS A 90 -17.35 -6.06 -6.03
CA LYS A 90 -16.64 -4.78 -6.08
C LYS A 90 -17.57 -3.75 -5.48
N THR A 91 -17.26 -3.25 -4.31
CA THR A 91 -17.87 -2.03 -3.82
C THR A 91 -17.63 -0.92 -4.86
N GLU A 92 -18.67 -0.14 -5.13
CA GLU A 92 -18.67 0.92 -6.18
C GLU A 92 -17.48 1.89 -6.08
N ASN A 93 -16.83 1.97 -4.92
CA ASN A 93 -15.73 2.90 -4.63
C ASN A 93 -14.34 2.44 -5.12
N GLU A 94 -14.08 1.14 -5.28
CA GLU A 94 -12.81 0.68 -5.87
C GLU A 94 -12.74 0.99 -7.36
N LYS A 95 -13.88 1.01 -8.06
CA LYS A 95 -13.97 1.38 -9.48
C LYS A 95 -13.67 2.86 -9.72
N THR A 96 -14.01 3.77 -8.77
CA THR A 96 -13.79 5.20 -8.91
C THR A 96 -12.31 5.56 -8.79
N ASN A 97 -11.57 4.94 -7.89
CA ASN A 97 -10.14 5.23 -7.70
C ASN A 97 -9.29 4.71 -8.87
N ASP A 98 -9.58 3.53 -9.41
CA ASP A 98 -8.90 3.01 -10.59
C ASP A 98 -9.18 3.90 -11.82
N SER A 99 -10.41 4.36 -11.99
CA SER A 99 -10.79 5.25 -13.08
C SER A 99 -10.09 6.61 -12.97
N LEU A 100 -10.09 7.22 -11.78
CA LEU A 100 -9.42 8.48 -11.50
C LEU A 100 -7.92 8.38 -11.77
N PHE A 101 -7.29 7.29 -11.33
CA PHE A 101 -5.87 7.06 -11.54
C PHE A 101 -5.52 6.96 -13.03
N GLN A 102 -6.30 6.21 -13.82
CA GLN A 102 -6.09 6.09 -15.26
C GLN A 102 -6.30 7.41 -15.98
N GLU A 103 -7.30 8.19 -15.57
CA GLU A 103 -7.55 9.52 -16.10
C GLU A 103 -6.37 10.46 -15.85
N LEU A 104 -5.90 10.54 -14.60
CA LEU A 104 -4.74 11.36 -14.24
C LEU A 104 -3.47 10.92 -14.96
N LEU A 105 -3.23 9.62 -15.11
CA LEU A 105 -2.11 9.11 -15.90
C LEU A 105 -2.17 9.50 -17.39
N SER A 106 -3.36 9.75 -17.92
CA SER A 106 -3.52 10.22 -19.33
C SER A 106 -3.15 11.70 -19.51
N LEU A 107 -3.17 12.47 -18.42
CA LEU A 107 -2.93 13.92 -18.42
C LEU A 107 -1.48 14.31 -18.13
N VAL A 108 -0.65 13.36 -17.65
CA VAL A 108 0.73 13.64 -17.24
C VAL A 108 1.75 12.97 -18.14
N ASP A 109 2.96 13.50 -18.18
CA ASP A 109 4.08 12.84 -18.86
C ASP A 109 4.52 11.59 -18.08
N LYS A 110 4.23 10.44 -18.65
CA LYS A 110 4.59 9.13 -18.07
C LYS A 110 6.09 8.89 -17.95
N ASN A 111 6.91 9.70 -18.61
CA ASN A 111 8.36 9.63 -18.51
C ASN A 111 8.92 10.56 -17.42
N SER A 112 8.07 11.39 -16.81
CA SER A 112 8.45 12.29 -15.72
C SER A 112 8.16 11.65 -14.36
N PRO A 113 9.20 11.23 -13.60
CA PRO A 113 9.01 10.63 -12.27
C PRO A 113 8.28 11.56 -11.30
N SER A 114 8.52 12.87 -11.40
CA SER A 114 7.91 13.86 -10.51
C SER A 114 6.41 14.03 -10.78
N GLU A 115 5.96 13.91 -12.01
CA GLU A 115 4.54 13.96 -12.35
C GLU A 115 3.82 12.70 -11.94
N LEU A 116 4.43 11.55 -12.17
CA LEU A 116 3.91 10.27 -11.69
C LEU A 116 3.77 10.28 -10.17
N GLU A 117 4.77 10.76 -9.44
CA GLU A 117 4.70 10.87 -7.98
C GLU A 117 3.51 11.73 -7.52
N LYS A 118 3.24 12.86 -8.19
CA LYS A 118 2.08 13.71 -7.87
C LYS A 118 0.76 12.97 -8.05
N VAL A 119 0.61 12.23 -9.14
CA VAL A 119 -0.59 11.41 -9.40
C VAL A 119 -0.78 10.38 -8.28
N TYR A 120 0.28 9.69 -7.88
CA TYR A 120 0.20 8.72 -6.79
C TYR A 120 -0.20 9.35 -5.46
N ARG A 121 0.46 10.44 -5.09
CA ARG A 121 0.13 11.15 -3.85
C ARG A 121 -1.31 11.62 -3.84
N TYR A 122 -1.80 12.12 -4.96
CA TYR A 122 -3.18 12.55 -5.08
C TYR A 122 -4.17 11.41 -4.92
N CYS A 123 -3.99 10.30 -5.63
CA CYS A 123 -4.86 9.13 -5.50
C CYS A 123 -4.82 8.52 -4.09
N SER A 124 -3.64 8.48 -3.45
CA SER A 124 -3.50 8.04 -2.07
C SER A 124 -4.26 8.94 -1.10
N LEU A 125 -4.18 10.26 -1.27
CA LEU A 125 -4.94 11.23 -0.46
C LEU A 125 -6.45 11.04 -0.62
N VAL A 126 -6.93 10.88 -1.85
CA VAL A 126 -8.36 10.63 -2.13
C VAL A 126 -8.82 9.35 -1.44
N SER A 127 -8.05 8.26 -1.57
CA SER A 127 -8.38 6.99 -0.92
C SER A 127 -8.41 7.09 0.61
N ASN A 128 -7.43 7.78 1.20
CA ASN A 128 -7.39 8.02 2.64
C ASN A 128 -8.55 8.87 3.13
N PHE A 129 -8.90 9.91 2.36
CA PHE A 129 -10.05 10.76 2.67
C PHE A 129 -11.36 9.97 2.64
N GLU A 130 -11.59 9.15 1.60
CA GLU A 130 -12.77 8.30 1.50
C GLU A 130 -12.86 7.30 2.65
N ASN A 131 -11.73 6.68 3.03
CA ASN A 131 -11.69 5.74 4.15
C ASN A 131 -11.97 6.43 5.49
N LEU A 132 -11.44 7.63 5.68
CA LEU A 132 -11.71 8.43 6.87
C LEU A 132 -13.17 8.86 6.91
N SER A 133 -13.73 9.33 5.80
CA SER A 133 -15.15 9.70 5.70
C SER A 133 -16.06 8.53 6.08
N LYS A 134 -15.79 7.35 5.53
CA LYS A 134 -16.54 6.12 5.88
C LYS A 134 -16.40 5.74 7.35
N ALA A 135 -15.21 5.92 7.92
CA ALA A 135 -14.97 5.64 9.34
C ALA A 135 -15.75 6.61 10.24
N ILE A 136 -15.82 7.89 9.86
CA ILE A 136 -16.60 8.92 10.55
C ILE A 136 -18.10 8.61 10.46
N ASP A 137 -18.60 8.29 9.27
CA ASP A 137 -20.00 7.92 9.06
C ASP A 137 -20.40 6.69 9.89
N LYS A 138 -19.52 5.71 9.95
CA LYS A 138 -19.74 4.48 10.74
C LYS A 138 -19.65 4.72 12.24
N ALA A 139 -18.77 5.63 12.69
CA ALA A 139 -18.60 5.95 14.11
C ALA A 139 -19.71 6.85 14.66
N GLY A 140 -20.45 7.56 13.81
CA GLY A 140 -21.45 8.54 14.20
C GLY A 140 -20.80 9.69 14.97
N VAL A 141 -20.33 10.73 14.28
CA VAL A 141 -19.74 11.89 14.96
C VAL A 141 -20.83 12.68 15.64
N MET A 142 -20.96 12.54 16.97
CA MET A 142 -21.69 13.50 17.78
C MET A 142 -20.83 14.75 17.95
N ILE A 143 -21.15 15.80 17.22
CA ILE A 143 -20.60 17.13 17.51
C ILE A 143 -21.33 17.65 18.74
N LEU A 144 -20.69 17.60 19.89
CA LEU A 144 -21.15 18.32 21.07
C LEU A 144 -20.88 19.81 20.84
N VAL A 145 -21.89 20.51 20.35
CA VAL A 145 -21.90 21.97 20.38
C VAL A 145 -22.22 22.36 21.82
N SER A 146 -21.20 22.70 22.60
CA SER A 146 -21.45 23.38 23.89
C SER A 146 -21.95 24.79 23.59
N SER A 147 -23.24 24.96 23.66
CA SER A 147 -23.82 26.29 23.73
C SER A 147 -23.43 26.89 25.08
N GLY A 148 -22.46 27.81 25.04
CA GLY A 148 -22.17 28.61 26.23
C GLY A 148 -23.39 29.45 26.57
N GLU A 149 -24.13 29.07 27.60
CA GLU A 149 -25.05 29.97 28.24
C GLU A 149 -24.23 31.03 28.99
N ASN A 150 -24.21 32.24 28.44
CA ASN A 150 -23.82 33.40 29.20
C ASN A 150 -24.97 33.71 30.16
N GLU A 151 -24.83 33.31 31.41
CA GLU A 151 -25.59 33.92 32.48
C GLU A 151 -25.11 35.34 32.73
N ILE A 152 -26.03 36.31 32.59
CA ILE A 152 -25.89 37.71 33.00
C ILE A 152 -26.22 37.83 34.47
#